data_62301e64a22560dca646e01161f811de
#
_entry.id   62301e64a22560dca646e01161f811de
#
_cell.length_a   1.000
_cell.length_b   1.000
_cell.length_c   1.000
_cell.angle_alpha   90.00
_cell.angle_beta   90.00
_cell.angle_gamma   90.00
#
_symmetry.space_group_name_H-M   'P 1'
#
loop_
_entity.id
_entity.type
_entity.pdbx_description
1 polymer ?
#
loop_
_entity_poly.entity_id
_entity_poly.type
_entity_poly.pdbx_seq_one_letter_code
_entity_poly.pdbx_strand_id
1 'polypeptide(L)'
;MSKFIPAPWWSIFLLAFWLLLQNKVSVGATLLGLVLAIVIPLYTLRARDYRTTLHHPLLGIQYFFILLVDIVISNFNIAAIILRPRKSIKPALIEFPLDISGSVPITILASTISLTPGTISAELGRDGRSILIHALNVDDPEVTVKQIKQRYERRLKEIFQC
;
A
#
# COMPACT_ATOMS: atom_id res chain seq x y z
N MET A 1 -9.01 5.09 -28.87
CA MET A 1 -7.87 4.57 -28.07
C MET A 1 -7.48 3.23 -28.69
N SER A 2 -6.25 3.07 -29.11
CA SER A 2 -5.82 1.92 -29.90
C SER A 2 -5.94 0.63 -29.08
N LYS A 3 -6.55 -0.40 -29.65
CA LYS A 3 -6.71 -1.75 -29.05
C LYS A 3 -5.37 -2.46 -28.78
N PHE A 4 -4.25 -1.93 -29.30
CA PHE A 4 -2.92 -2.56 -29.22
C PHE A 4 -2.06 -2.11 -28.04
N ILE A 5 -2.25 -0.91 -27.48
CA ILE A 5 -1.49 -0.42 -26.32
C ILE A 5 -2.50 0.18 -25.33
N PRO A 6 -3.04 -0.60 -24.43
CA PRO A 6 -4.12 -0.16 -23.54
C PRO A 6 -3.67 0.87 -22.47
N ALA A 7 -2.35 1.01 -22.22
CA ALA A 7 -1.79 1.99 -21.27
C ALA A 7 -0.40 2.47 -21.75
N PRO A 8 -0.33 3.42 -22.71
CA PRO A 8 0.93 3.83 -23.32
C PRO A 8 1.95 4.36 -22.28
N TRP A 9 1.52 5.10 -21.30
CA TRP A 9 2.39 5.62 -20.22
C TRP A 9 3.03 4.50 -19.39
N TRP A 10 2.28 3.45 -19.09
CA TRP A 10 2.82 2.27 -18.40
C TRP A 10 3.82 1.50 -19.23
N SER A 11 3.56 1.35 -20.54
CA SER A 11 4.49 0.70 -21.45
C SER A 11 5.80 1.47 -21.58
N ILE A 12 5.75 2.80 -21.69
CA ILE A 12 6.94 3.64 -21.72
C ILE A 12 7.72 3.53 -20.40
N PHE A 13 7.01 3.60 -19.27
CA PHE A 13 7.62 3.47 -17.96
C PHE A 13 8.32 2.11 -17.79
N LEU A 14 7.66 1.02 -18.17
CA LEU A 14 8.21 -0.33 -18.06
C LEU A 14 9.44 -0.52 -18.94
N LEU A 15 9.42 0.01 -20.17
CA LEU A 15 10.58 -0.04 -21.07
C LEU A 15 11.77 0.74 -20.49
N ALA A 16 11.53 1.96 -20.04
CA ALA A 16 12.57 2.79 -19.40
C ALA A 16 13.14 2.10 -18.15
N PHE A 17 12.27 1.57 -17.30
CA PHE A 17 12.65 0.86 -16.08
C PHE A 17 13.46 -0.41 -16.39
N TRP A 18 13.07 -1.18 -17.43
CA TRP A 18 13.81 -2.35 -17.89
C TRP A 18 15.22 -2.00 -18.35
N LEU A 19 15.36 -0.95 -19.17
CA LEU A 19 16.67 -0.52 -19.68
C LEU A 19 17.57 0.00 -18.55
N LEU A 20 17.01 0.68 -17.56
CA LEU A 20 17.73 1.09 -16.35
C LEU A 20 18.23 -0.10 -15.54
N LEU A 21 17.40 -1.12 -15.33
CA LEU A 21 17.78 -2.35 -14.62
C LEU A 21 18.92 -3.11 -15.34
N GLN A 22 18.90 -3.14 -16.68
CA GLN A 22 19.93 -3.82 -17.47
C GLN A 22 21.27 -3.09 -17.43
N ASN A 23 21.27 -1.80 -17.09
CA ASN A 23 22.46 -0.93 -17.13
C ASN A 23 23.25 -1.00 -18.46
N LYS A 24 22.60 -1.45 -19.52
CA LYS A 24 23.15 -1.57 -20.89
C LYS A 24 22.01 -1.40 -21.90
N VAL A 25 22.27 -0.60 -22.94
CA VAL A 25 21.37 -0.52 -24.08
C VAL A 25 21.94 -1.40 -25.19
N SER A 26 21.32 -2.55 -25.41
CA SER A 26 21.64 -3.44 -26.53
C SER A 26 20.37 -3.75 -27.32
N VAL A 27 20.52 -4.16 -28.58
CA VAL A 27 19.37 -4.52 -29.41
C VAL A 27 18.52 -5.61 -28.76
N GLY A 28 19.15 -6.64 -28.21
CA GLY A 28 18.43 -7.72 -27.51
C GLY A 28 17.70 -7.26 -26.25
N ALA A 29 18.34 -6.42 -25.41
CA ALA A 29 17.70 -5.88 -24.21
C ALA A 29 16.52 -4.96 -24.58
N THR A 30 16.65 -4.16 -25.61
CA THR A 30 15.57 -3.26 -26.08
C THR A 30 14.39 -4.06 -26.65
N LEU A 31 14.64 -5.08 -27.47
CA LEU A 31 13.59 -5.94 -28.00
C LEU A 31 12.84 -6.67 -26.91
N LEU A 32 13.56 -7.27 -25.95
CA LEU A 32 12.93 -7.93 -24.80
C LEU A 32 12.14 -6.93 -23.94
N GLY A 33 12.69 -5.74 -23.70
CA GLY A 33 12.01 -4.66 -22.99
C GLY A 33 10.72 -4.22 -23.66
N LEU A 34 10.71 -4.11 -25.00
CA LEU A 34 9.51 -3.80 -25.77
C LEU A 34 8.44 -4.89 -25.63
N VAL A 35 8.82 -6.16 -25.71
CA VAL A 35 7.91 -7.29 -25.52
C VAL A 35 7.30 -7.23 -24.12
N LEU A 36 8.11 -7.07 -23.07
CA LEU A 36 7.63 -6.98 -21.70
C LEU A 36 6.75 -5.73 -21.49
N ALA A 37 7.11 -4.58 -22.04
CA ALA A 37 6.35 -3.35 -21.96
C ALA A 37 4.96 -3.43 -22.60
N ILE A 38 4.74 -4.37 -23.52
CA ILE A 38 3.44 -4.62 -24.15
C ILE A 38 2.70 -5.75 -23.42
N VAL A 39 3.36 -6.88 -23.16
CA VAL A 39 2.73 -8.09 -22.59
C VAL A 39 2.26 -7.86 -21.16
N ILE A 40 3.09 -7.22 -20.33
CA ILE A 40 2.73 -7.00 -18.91
C ILE A 40 1.47 -6.15 -18.77
N PRO A 41 1.34 -4.96 -19.40
CA PRO A 41 0.10 -4.18 -19.30
C PRO A 41 -1.11 -4.90 -19.90
N LEU A 42 -0.96 -5.64 -21.00
CA LEU A 42 -2.07 -6.41 -21.58
C LEU A 42 -2.62 -7.45 -20.61
N TYR A 43 -1.74 -8.17 -19.93
CA TYR A 43 -2.14 -9.18 -18.94
C TYR A 43 -2.73 -8.56 -17.68
N THR A 44 -2.07 -7.53 -17.16
CA THR A 44 -2.47 -6.85 -15.91
C THR A 44 -3.79 -6.10 -16.06
N LEU A 45 -4.02 -5.48 -17.22
CA LEU A 45 -5.27 -4.76 -17.46
C LEU A 45 -6.47 -5.67 -17.69
N ARG A 46 -6.28 -6.91 -18.15
CA ARG A 46 -7.34 -7.92 -18.20
C ARG A 46 -7.80 -8.36 -16.81
N ALA A 47 -6.90 -8.37 -15.84
CA ALA A 47 -7.20 -8.69 -14.44
C ALA A 47 -7.70 -7.47 -13.63
N ARG A 48 -7.74 -6.28 -14.27
CA ARG A 48 -8.02 -5.02 -13.60
C ARG A 48 -9.51 -4.72 -13.60
N ASP A 49 -10.16 -5.13 -12.53
CA ASP A 49 -11.56 -4.78 -12.23
C ASP A 49 -11.63 -3.44 -11.47
N TYR A 50 -10.90 -2.40 -11.94
CA TYR A 50 -10.73 -1.15 -11.21
C TYR A 50 -11.48 0.01 -11.83
N ARG A 51 -12.63 0.29 -11.27
CA ARG A 51 -13.29 1.60 -11.39
C ARG A 51 -13.01 2.50 -10.18
N THR A 52 -11.89 2.32 -9.48
CA THR A 52 -11.54 3.20 -8.37
C THR A 52 -11.00 4.50 -8.92
N THR A 53 -11.76 5.56 -8.83
CA THR A 53 -11.36 6.92 -9.22
C THR A 53 -10.82 7.66 -8.02
N LEU A 54 -9.69 8.34 -8.22
CA LEU A 54 -9.13 9.25 -7.23
C LEU A 54 -9.90 10.58 -7.31
N HIS A 55 -10.78 10.85 -6.34
CA HIS A 55 -11.61 12.06 -6.35
C HIS A 55 -10.87 13.29 -5.84
N HIS A 56 -10.02 13.13 -4.83
CA HIS A 56 -9.29 14.23 -4.20
C HIS A 56 -7.77 14.00 -4.20
N PRO A 57 -7.06 14.31 -5.30
CA PRO A 57 -5.60 14.06 -5.40
C PRO A 57 -4.78 14.86 -4.39
N LEU A 58 -5.20 16.06 -4.01
CA LEU A 58 -4.52 16.88 -3.00
C LEU A 58 -4.56 16.23 -1.62
N LEU A 59 -5.70 15.62 -1.24
CA LEU A 59 -5.80 14.84 0.00
C LEU A 59 -4.90 13.60 -0.05
N GLY A 60 -4.73 13.00 -1.23
CA GLY A 60 -3.77 11.90 -1.43
C GLY A 60 -2.33 12.32 -1.16
N ILE A 61 -1.91 13.50 -1.64
CA ILE A 61 -0.59 14.06 -1.35
C ILE A 61 -0.43 14.33 0.15
N GLN A 62 -1.44 14.92 0.79
CA GLN A 62 -1.42 15.16 2.24
C GLN A 62 -1.32 13.85 3.02
N TYR A 63 -2.07 12.82 2.62
CA TYR A 63 -2.01 11.48 3.20
C TYR A 63 -0.60 10.89 3.12
N PHE A 64 0.06 11.02 1.97
CA PHE A 64 1.43 10.56 1.76
C PHE A 64 2.42 11.23 2.72
N PHE A 65 2.35 12.55 2.91
CA PHE A 65 3.22 13.25 3.86
C PHE A 65 2.94 12.87 5.31
N ILE A 66 1.67 12.68 5.69
CA ILE A 66 1.30 12.18 7.03
C ILE A 66 1.94 10.81 7.25
N LEU A 67 1.82 9.90 6.27
CA LEU A 67 2.42 8.57 6.35
C LEU A 67 3.95 8.64 6.52
N LEU A 68 4.64 9.49 5.78
CA LEU A 68 6.10 9.66 5.92
C LEU A 68 6.48 10.11 7.34
N VAL A 69 5.79 11.08 7.89
CA VAL A 69 6.02 11.55 9.27
C VAL A 69 5.77 10.42 10.27
N ASP A 70 4.68 9.67 10.08
CA ASP A 70 4.34 8.55 10.96
C ASP A 70 5.36 7.42 10.92
N ILE A 71 5.90 7.11 9.73
CA ILE A 71 6.99 6.13 9.57
C ILE A 71 8.22 6.58 10.39
N VAL A 72 8.61 7.85 10.27
CA VAL A 72 9.77 8.37 11.01
C VAL A 72 9.55 8.28 12.52
N ILE A 73 8.41 8.77 13.03
CA ILE A 73 8.07 8.73 14.46
C ILE A 73 8.01 7.29 14.97
N SER A 74 7.38 6.39 14.21
CA SER A 74 7.24 4.98 14.60
C SER A 74 8.57 4.26 14.64
N ASN A 75 9.52 4.59 13.75
CA ASN A 75 10.88 4.04 13.80
C ASN A 75 11.58 4.39 15.11
N PHE A 76 11.49 5.64 15.57
CA PHE A 76 12.06 6.03 16.87
C PHE A 76 11.38 5.34 18.04
N ASN A 77 10.05 5.20 18.00
CA ASN A 77 9.29 4.51 19.03
C ASN A 77 9.67 3.03 19.12
N ILE A 78 9.74 2.34 17.98
CA ILE A 78 10.15 0.93 17.94
C ILE A 78 11.61 0.75 18.37
N ALA A 79 12.52 1.62 17.94
CA ALA A 79 13.91 1.60 18.42
C ALA A 79 13.97 1.72 19.94
N ALA A 80 13.18 2.64 20.52
CA ALA A 80 13.09 2.79 21.97
C ALA A 80 12.52 1.53 22.67
N ILE A 81 11.53 0.86 22.07
CA ILE A 81 10.95 -0.40 22.58
C ILE A 81 11.99 -1.53 22.54
N ILE A 82 12.74 -1.67 21.45
CA ILE A 82 13.75 -2.72 21.28
C ILE A 82 14.90 -2.57 22.29
N LEU A 83 15.26 -1.34 22.64
CA LEU A 83 16.29 -1.03 23.61
C LEU A 83 15.82 -1.25 25.08
N ARG A 84 14.52 -1.47 25.31
CA ARG A 84 13.96 -1.77 26.64
C ARG A 84 14.05 -3.26 26.97
N PRO A 85 14.03 -3.66 28.27
CA PRO A 85 13.98 -5.07 28.66
C PRO A 85 12.76 -5.78 28.04
N ARG A 86 12.95 -7.00 27.51
CA ARG A 86 11.92 -7.81 26.82
C ARG A 86 10.60 -8.00 27.57
N LYS A 87 10.59 -7.86 28.90
CA LYS A 87 9.38 -8.00 29.73
C LYS A 87 8.30 -6.94 29.49
N SER A 88 8.58 -5.89 28.72
CA SER A 88 7.65 -4.80 28.46
C SER A 88 6.93 -4.89 27.10
N ILE A 89 7.20 -5.92 26.27
CA ILE A 89 6.57 -6.06 24.95
C ILE A 89 5.29 -6.87 25.08
N LYS A 90 4.19 -6.33 24.56
CA LYS A 90 2.84 -6.94 24.57
C LYS A 90 2.36 -7.12 23.11
N PRO A 91 2.76 -8.22 22.46
CA PRO A 91 2.27 -8.46 21.10
C PRO A 91 0.79 -8.81 21.11
N ALA A 92 0.06 -8.34 20.09
CA ALA A 92 -1.36 -8.61 19.94
C ALA A 92 -1.74 -8.87 18.48
N LEU A 93 -2.76 -9.72 18.31
CA LEU A 93 -3.50 -9.84 17.06
C LEU A 93 -4.79 -9.03 17.20
N ILE A 94 -5.01 -8.11 16.29
CA ILE A 94 -6.13 -7.18 16.32
C ILE A 94 -6.97 -7.43 15.07
N GLU A 95 -8.25 -7.71 15.25
CA GLU A 95 -9.18 -7.69 14.14
C GLU A 95 -9.67 -6.25 13.93
N PHE A 96 -9.33 -5.69 12.76
CA PHE A 96 -9.66 -4.34 12.37
C PHE A 96 -10.86 -4.36 11.44
N PRO A 97 -12.05 -3.92 11.87
CA PRO A 97 -13.23 -3.83 11.01
C PRO A 97 -13.08 -2.67 10.03
N LEU A 98 -13.33 -2.92 8.74
CA LEU A 98 -13.22 -1.95 7.65
C LEU A 98 -14.53 -1.16 7.51
N ASP A 99 -14.42 0.18 7.42
CA ASP A 99 -15.51 1.09 7.07
C ASP A 99 -15.36 1.63 5.62
N ILE A 100 -14.32 1.17 4.91
CA ILE A 100 -14.05 1.48 3.50
C ILE A 100 -14.31 0.25 2.63
N SER A 101 -14.61 0.48 1.36
CA SER A 101 -14.84 -0.56 0.36
C SER A 101 -13.95 -0.35 -0.87
N GLY A 102 -13.79 -1.41 -1.65
CA GLY A 102 -12.96 -1.40 -2.86
C GLY A 102 -11.52 -1.85 -2.61
N SER A 103 -10.99 -2.59 -3.57
CA SER A 103 -9.67 -3.22 -3.45
C SER A 103 -8.52 -2.21 -3.28
N VAL A 104 -8.57 -1.06 -3.97
CA VAL A 104 -7.50 -0.06 -3.91
C VAL A 104 -7.41 0.64 -2.55
N PRO A 105 -8.50 1.23 -1.99
CA PRO A 105 -8.46 1.83 -0.66
C PRO A 105 -8.02 0.84 0.43
N ILE A 106 -8.55 -0.39 0.39
CA ILE A 106 -8.19 -1.44 1.35
C ILE A 106 -6.71 -1.82 1.23
N THR A 107 -6.19 -1.96 0.00
CA THR A 107 -4.76 -2.25 -0.21
C THR A 107 -3.87 -1.12 0.29
N ILE A 108 -4.24 0.13 0.04
CA ILE A 108 -3.48 1.29 0.55
C ILE A 108 -3.49 1.31 2.08
N LEU A 109 -4.64 1.05 2.73
CA LEU A 109 -4.73 0.98 4.18
C LEU A 109 -3.87 -0.15 4.74
N ALA A 110 -3.98 -1.36 4.19
CA ALA A 110 -3.19 -2.52 4.61
C ALA A 110 -1.68 -2.27 4.44
N SER A 111 -1.29 -1.65 3.31
CA SER A 111 0.10 -1.24 3.08
C SER A 111 0.57 -0.18 4.07
N THR A 112 -0.27 0.82 4.37
CA THR A 112 0.02 1.86 5.37
C THR A 112 0.28 1.26 6.74
N ILE A 113 -0.56 0.33 7.19
CA ILE A 113 -0.41 -0.38 8.46
C ILE A 113 0.92 -1.17 8.48
N SER A 114 1.24 -1.84 7.37
CA SER A 114 2.47 -2.64 7.27
C SER A 114 3.74 -1.80 7.11
N LEU A 115 3.65 -0.60 6.54
CA LEU A 115 4.77 0.35 6.44
C LEU A 115 5.07 1.04 7.77
N THR A 116 4.10 1.08 8.69
CA THR A 116 4.29 1.64 10.03
C THR A 116 5.05 0.62 10.89
N PRO A 117 6.29 0.89 11.33
CA PRO A 117 7.08 -0.05 12.11
C PRO A 117 6.36 -0.53 13.37
N GLY A 118 6.39 -1.83 13.61
CA GLY A 118 5.73 -2.47 14.74
C GLY A 118 4.33 -2.99 14.47
N THR A 119 3.82 -2.81 13.26
CA THR A 119 2.55 -3.39 12.82
C THR A 119 2.68 -4.05 11.45
N ILE A 120 1.89 -5.08 11.20
CA ILE A 120 1.79 -5.74 9.90
C ILE A 120 0.35 -6.20 9.67
N SER A 121 -0.16 -5.94 8.47
CA SER A 121 -1.43 -6.53 8.02
C SER A 121 -1.18 -7.97 7.60
N ALA A 122 -1.69 -8.91 8.38
CA ALA A 122 -1.43 -10.33 8.18
C ALA A 122 -2.37 -10.96 7.15
N GLU A 123 -3.67 -10.67 7.24
CA GLU A 123 -4.68 -11.28 6.40
C GLU A 123 -5.89 -10.36 6.21
N LEU A 124 -6.49 -10.39 5.03
CA LEU A 124 -7.82 -9.80 4.78
C LEU A 124 -8.88 -10.86 5.09
N GLY A 125 -9.88 -10.51 5.88
CA GLY A 125 -11.01 -11.39 6.16
C GLY A 125 -11.67 -11.91 4.89
N ARG A 126 -12.15 -13.15 4.89
CA ARG A 126 -12.74 -13.80 3.72
C ARG A 126 -13.95 -13.05 3.15
N ASP A 127 -14.64 -12.31 3.99
CA ASP A 127 -15.76 -11.45 3.62
C ASP A 127 -15.32 -10.07 3.12
N GLY A 128 -14.02 -9.76 3.17
CA GLY A 128 -13.44 -8.46 2.79
C GLY A 128 -13.80 -7.32 3.73
N ARG A 129 -14.31 -7.61 4.93
CA ARG A 129 -14.81 -6.60 5.88
C ARG A 129 -13.91 -6.37 7.09
N SER A 130 -12.85 -7.15 7.24
CA SER A 130 -11.88 -6.97 8.31
C SER A 130 -10.46 -7.23 7.83
N ILE A 131 -9.48 -6.64 8.53
CA ILE A 131 -8.05 -6.93 8.35
C ILE A 131 -7.53 -7.44 9.69
N LEU A 132 -6.84 -8.57 9.67
CA LEU A 132 -6.10 -9.06 10.82
C LEU A 132 -4.75 -8.35 10.87
N ILE A 133 -4.50 -7.62 11.95
CA ILE A 133 -3.28 -6.87 12.19
C ILE A 133 -2.49 -7.54 13.29
N HIS A 134 -1.23 -7.86 13.02
CA HIS A 134 -0.28 -8.25 14.06
C HIS A 134 0.51 -7.02 14.50
N ALA A 135 0.44 -6.69 15.78
CA ALA A 135 1.15 -5.56 16.37
C ALA A 135 2.14 -6.03 17.41
N LEU A 136 3.35 -5.47 17.38
CA LEU A 136 4.46 -5.85 18.26
C LEU A 136 4.21 -5.44 19.72
N ASN A 137 3.59 -4.28 19.93
CA ASN A 137 3.33 -3.77 21.27
C ASN A 137 2.03 -2.98 21.30
N VAL A 138 1.06 -3.47 22.04
CA VAL A 138 -0.27 -2.88 22.18
C VAL A 138 -0.68 -2.91 23.65
N ASP A 139 -1.01 -1.76 24.20
CA ASP A 139 -1.59 -1.68 25.54
C ASP A 139 -3.10 -1.90 25.49
N ASP A 140 -3.78 -1.34 24.49
CA ASP A 140 -5.21 -1.47 24.29
C ASP A 140 -5.54 -1.62 22.79
N PRO A 141 -6.06 -2.80 22.35
CA PRO A 141 -6.45 -3.04 20.97
C PRO A 141 -7.53 -2.08 20.46
N GLU A 142 -8.53 -1.72 21.28
CA GLU A 142 -9.63 -0.84 20.85
C GLU A 142 -9.14 0.58 20.59
N VAL A 143 -8.24 1.08 21.41
CA VAL A 143 -7.60 2.40 21.21
C VAL A 143 -6.79 2.39 19.92
N THR A 144 -6.07 1.31 19.64
CA THR A 144 -5.28 1.15 18.42
C THR A 144 -6.17 1.15 17.18
N VAL A 145 -7.26 0.38 17.17
CA VAL A 145 -8.27 0.39 16.09
C VAL A 145 -8.81 1.79 15.86
N LYS A 146 -9.19 2.49 16.91
CA LYS A 146 -9.73 3.86 16.83
C LYS A 146 -8.71 4.84 16.24
N GLN A 147 -7.45 4.73 16.62
CA GLN A 147 -6.37 5.57 16.07
C GLN A 147 -6.17 5.32 14.56
N ILE A 148 -6.10 4.06 14.12
CA ILE A 148 -5.97 3.71 12.71
C ILE A 148 -7.18 4.22 11.92
N LYS A 149 -8.40 4.03 12.42
CA LYS A 149 -9.62 4.55 11.77
C LYS A 149 -9.60 6.06 11.57
N GLN A 150 -9.29 6.81 12.63
CA GLN A 150 -9.30 8.28 12.58
C GLN A 150 -8.14 8.85 11.75
N ARG A 151 -6.96 8.22 11.82
CA ARG A 151 -5.76 8.76 11.19
C ARG A 151 -5.64 8.41 9.71
N TYR A 152 -5.98 7.18 9.34
CA TYR A 152 -5.79 6.65 7.99
C TYR A 152 -7.08 6.36 7.25
N GLU A 153 -7.95 5.52 7.82
CA GLU A 153 -9.14 5.05 7.12
C GLU A 153 -10.09 6.18 6.73
N ARG A 154 -10.37 7.12 7.66
CA ARG A 154 -11.22 8.28 7.37
C ARG A 154 -10.69 9.09 6.19
N ARG A 155 -9.39 9.32 6.10
CA ARG A 155 -8.79 10.06 4.99
C ARG A 155 -8.91 9.31 3.67
N LEU A 156 -8.69 7.99 3.68
CA LEU A 156 -8.89 7.18 2.48
C LEU A 156 -10.33 7.21 2.01
N LYS A 157 -11.29 7.20 2.94
CA LYS A 157 -12.71 7.36 2.63
C LYS A 157 -13.01 8.70 1.94
N GLU A 158 -12.40 9.78 2.39
CA GLU A 158 -12.52 11.12 1.78
C GLU A 158 -11.83 11.16 0.39
N ILE A 159 -10.64 10.55 0.24
CA ILE A 159 -9.86 10.53 -1.01
C ILE A 159 -10.59 9.77 -2.12
N PHE A 160 -11.17 8.62 -1.79
CA PHE A 160 -11.78 7.70 -2.75
C PHE A 160 -13.31 7.76 -2.80
N GLN A 161 -13.95 8.44 -1.85
CA GLN A 161 -15.41 8.54 -1.68
C GLN A 161 -16.08 7.15 -1.59
N CYS A 162 -15.55 6.28 -0.76
CA CYS A 162 -16.00 4.90 -0.61
C CYS A 162 -16.38 4.56 0.85
#